data_54a73549563c4f5b8bec2f15a87c2db7
#
_entry.id   54a73549563c4f5b8bec2f15a87c2db7
#
_cell.length_a   1.000
_cell.length_b   1.000
_cell.length_c   1.000
_cell.angle_alpha   90.00
_cell.angle_beta   90.00
_cell.angle_gamma   90.00
#
_symmetry.space_group_name_H-M   'P 1'
#
loop_
_entity.id
_entity.type
_entity.pdbx_description
1 polymer ?
#
loop_
_entity_poly.entity_id
_entity_poly.type
_entity_poly.pdbx_seq_one_letter_code
_entity_poly.pdbx_strand_id
1 'polypeptide(L)'
;VFFFIKFAKKKQEQEGKQLPVLIISLAIFIGLPLLTFLIGGVDLSFSFPELRKMSQTSYTFDGGMGIPPELIALTLALTLYTATFIAENVRAGIQGIGKGQKEAAASIGLTPSQVLKLVIMPQALRIIIPPTTNQYLNLTKNSSLAAAIAYPDLVLVFAGTAMMQTGKAIEIVGITMATYLTISIAISLLMNWYNQRIAIKEK
;
A
#
# COMPACT_ATOMS: atom_id res chain seq x y z
N VAL A 1 -14.27 -13.62 -4.77
CA VAL A 1 -14.89 -12.34 -4.40
C VAL A 1 -15.41 -11.61 -5.64
N PHE A 2 -14.58 -11.33 -6.67
CA PHE A 2 -14.98 -10.60 -7.87
C PHE A 2 -16.17 -11.26 -8.63
N PHE A 3 -16.15 -12.57 -8.77
CA PHE A 3 -17.23 -13.34 -9.41
C PHE A 3 -18.53 -13.25 -8.62
N PHE A 4 -18.44 -13.27 -7.28
CA PHE A 4 -19.59 -13.14 -6.39
C PHE A 4 -20.22 -11.75 -6.45
N ILE A 5 -19.41 -10.68 -6.51
CA ILE A 5 -19.89 -9.29 -6.66
C ILE A 5 -20.69 -9.15 -7.97
N LYS A 6 -20.19 -9.74 -9.05
CA LYS A 6 -20.86 -9.72 -10.35
C LYS A 6 -22.18 -10.51 -10.35
N PHE A 7 -22.20 -11.65 -9.65
CA PHE A 7 -23.40 -12.46 -9.46
C PHE A 7 -24.47 -11.75 -8.60
N ALA A 8 -24.04 -11.14 -7.48
CA ALA A 8 -24.95 -10.41 -6.59
C ALA A 8 -25.59 -9.20 -7.28
N LYS A 9 -24.82 -8.50 -8.13
CA LYS A 9 -25.32 -7.37 -8.93
C LYS A 9 -26.37 -7.82 -9.96
N LYS A 10 -26.11 -8.95 -10.64
CA LYS A 10 -27.06 -9.55 -11.59
C LYS A 10 -28.36 -10.00 -10.90
N LYS A 11 -28.25 -10.56 -9.69
CA LYS A 11 -29.42 -11.01 -8.90
C LYS A 11 -30.23 -9.83 -8.34
N GLN A 12 -29.57 -8.71 -8.00
CA GLN A 12 -30.23 -7.48 -7.59
C GLN A 12 -31.03 -6.85 -8.75
N GLU A 13 -30.50 -6.91 -9.98
CA GLU A 13 -31.18 -6.43 -11.18
C GLU A 13 -32.39 -7.29 -11.56
N GLN A 14 -32.36 -8.58 -11.28
CA GLN A 14 -33.42 -9.53 -11.65
C GLN A 14 -34.50 -9.71 -10.59
N GLU A 15 -34.15 -9.69 -9.30
CA GLU A 15 -35.07 -10.04 -8.20
C GLU A 15 -35.35 -8.86 -7.24
N GLY A 16 -34.69 -7.72 -7.40
CA GLY A 16 -34.82 -6.56 -6.50
C GLY A 16 -34.30 -6.78 -5.08
N LYS A 17 -33.72 -7.94 -4.75
CA LYS A 17 -33.20 -8.27 -3.41
C LYS A 17 -31.78 -7.72 -3.23
N GLN A 18 -31.63 -6.85 -2.23
CA GLN A 18 -30.30 -6.40 -1.81
C GLN A 18 -29.62 -7.45 -0.97
N LEU A 19 -28.66 -8.18 -1.54
CA LEU A 19 -27.78 -9.06 -0.79
C LEU A 19 -26.70 -8.22 -0.08
N PRO A 20 -26.35 -8.54 1.18
CA PRO A 20 -25.26 -7.83 1.90
C PRO A 20 -23.90 -8.24 1.32
N VAL A 21 -23.61 -7.73 0.12
CA VAL A 21 -22.43 -8.09 -0.69
C VAL A 21 -21.13 -7.89 0.09
N LEU A 22 -21.06 -6.85 0.92
CA LEU A 22 -19.88 -6.52 1.70
C LEU A 22 -19.61 -7.57 2.78
N ILE A 23 -20.66 -8.02 3.51
CA ILE A 23 -20.53 -9.02 4.58
C ILE A 23 -20.15 -10.39 3.97
N ILE A 24 -20.80 -10.79 2.88
CA ILE A 24 -20.54 -12.08 2.26
C ILE A 24 -19.17 -12.10 1.56
N SER A 25 -18.76 -11.01 0.93
CA SER A 25 -17.41 -10.92 0.33
C SER A 25 -16.31 -10.95 1.39
N LEU A 26 -16.53 -10.29 2.53
CA LEU A 26 -15.61 -10.33 3.67
C LEU A 26 -15.56 -11.74 4.29
N ALA A 27 -16.71 -12.39 4.43
CA ALA A 27 -16.80 -13.76 4.94
C ALA A 27 -16.09 -14.77 4.03
N ILE A 28 -16.17 -14.61 2.71
CA ILE A 28 -15.44 -15.45 1.75
C ILE A 28 -13.93 -15.14 1.82
N PHE A 29 -13.55 -13.86 1.92
CA PHE A 29 -12.16 -13.43 1.95
C PHE A 29 -11.42 -13.92 3.22
N ILE A 30 -12.09 -13.92 4.36
CA ILE A 30 -11.55 -14.41 5.64
C ILE A 30 -11.81 -15.90 5.82
N GLY A 31 -13.00 -16.37 5.49
CA GLY A 31 -13.43 -17.73 5.76
C GLY A 31 -12.70 -18.77 4.91
N LEU A 32 -12.40 -18.47 3.65
CA LEU A 32 -11.72 -19.40 2.75
C LEU A 32 -10.26 -19.68 3.17
N PRO A 33 -9.42 -18.68 3.50
CA PRO A 33 -8.10 -18.91 4.08
C PRO A 33 -8.17 -19.60 5.45
N LEU A 34 -9.13 -19.22 6.30
CA LEU A 34 -9.32 -19.84 7.62
C LEU A 34 -9.68 -21.32 7.49
N LEU A 35 -10.51 -21.66 6.52
CA LEU A 35 -10.95 -23.02 6.24
C LEU A 35 -9.82 -23.88 5.69
N THR A 36 -9.00 -23.33 4.77
CA THR A 36 -7.78 -24.02 4.28
C THR A 36 -6.76 -24.21 5.39
N PHE A 37 -6.66 -23.25 6.30
CA PHE A 37 -5.79 -23.31 7.47
C PHE A 37 -6.24 -24.40 8.46
N LEU A 38 -7.55 -24.49 8.76
CA LEU A 38 -8.13 -25.52 9.63
C LEU A 38 -8.03 -26.92 9.05
N ILE A 39 -8.27 -27.09 7.73
CA ILE A 39 -8.21 -28.39 7.05
C ILE A 39 -6.76 -28.82 6.81
N GLY A 40 -5.86 -27.86 6.60
CA GLY A 40 -4.43 -28.10 6.36
C GLY A 40 -3.63 -28.56 7.58
N GLY A 41 -4.23 -28.57 8.79
CA GLY A 41 -3.57 -29.00 10.02
C GLY A 41 -2.32 -28.17 10.35
N VAL A 42 -2.31 -26.87 9.99
CA VAL A 42 -1.18 -25.99 10.26
C VAL A 42 -1.16 -25.63 11.74
N ASP A 43 -0.23 -26.20 12.48
CA ASP A 43 0.01 -25.83 13.87
C ASP A 43 0.62 -24.43 13.95
N LEU A 44 -0.14 -23.47 14.51
CA LEU A 44 0.38 -22.16 14.87
C LEU A 44 1.16 -22.27 16.17
N SER A 45 2.45 -22.53 16.08
CA SER A 45 3.35 -22.40 17.21
C SER A 45 3.84 -20.95 17.31
N PHE A 46 3.43 -20.22 18.32
CA PHE A 46 4.01 -18.91 18.62
C PHE A 46 5.27 -19.12 19.45
N SER A 47 6.45 -18.92 18.84
CA SER A 47 7.71 -18.89 19.57
C SER A 47 7.97 -17.47 20.07
N PHE A 48 8.11 -17.33 21.37
CA PHE A 48 8.57 -16.06 21.98
C PHE A 48 10.10 -16.08 22.09
N PRO A 49 10.76 -14.91 21.99
CA PRO A 49 12.21 -14.86 22.17
C PRO A 49 12.58 -15.19 23.61
N GLU A 50 13.31 -16.27 23.80
CA GLU A 50 13.85 -16.67 25.09
C GLU A 50 15.35 -16.43 25.15
N LEU A 51 15.85 -15.93 26.29
CA LEU A 51 17.26 -15.68 26.49
C LEU A 51 17.96 -17.01 26.78
N ARG A 52 18.74 -17.51 25.85
CA ARG A 52 19.51 -18.74 26.01
C ARG A 52 20.98 -18.42 26.25
N LYS A 53 21.54 -19.01 27.30
CA LYS A 53 22.97 -18.91 27.61
C LYS A 53 23.74 -19.84 26.69
N MET A 54 24.59 -19.27 25.83
CA MET A 54 25.38 -20.03 24.87
C MET A 54 26.78 -20.37 25.39
N SER A 55 27.32 -19.52 26.28
CA SER A 55 28.62 -19.71 27.00
C SER A 55 28.58 -18.99 28.34
N GLN A 56 29.63 -19.06 29.13
CA GLN A 56 29.70 -18.37 30.44
C GLN A 56 29.55 -16.84 30.31
N THR A 57 29.88 -16.26 29.16
CA THR A 57 29.86 -14.81 28.90
C THR A 57 29.01 -14.42 27.73
N SER A 58 28.33 -15.36 27.03
CA SER A 58 27.57 -15.08 25.82
C SER A 58 26.13 -15.55 25.97
N TYR A 59 25.19 -14.65 25.64
CA TYR A 59 23.76 -14.90 25.58
C TYR A 59 23.26 -14.68 24.16
N THR A 60 22.32 -15.51 23.74
CA THR A 60 21.59 -15.35 22.46
C THR A 60 20.11 -15.45 22.69
N PHE A 61 19.32 -14.87 21.80
CA PHE A 61 17.88 -15.09 21.79
C PHE A 61 17.55 -16.29 20.92
N ASP A 62 16.77 -17.24 21.47
CA ASP A 62 16.26 -18.40 20.75
C ASP A 62 14.75 -18.22 20.55
N GLY A 63 14.24 -18.48 19.34
CA GLY A 63 12.84 -18.22 19.00
C GLY A 63 12.53 -16.75 18.69
N GLY A 64 11.25 -16.49 18.43
CA GLY A 64 10.75 -15.17 18.02
C GLY A 64 11.07 -14.79 16.57
N MET A 65 10.61 -13.61 16.16
CA MET A 65 10.91 -13.03 14.85
C MET A 65 12.05 -12.03 14.98
N GLY A 66 13.19 -12.32 14.36
CA GLY A 66 14.30 -11.37 14.27
C GLY A 66 13.99 -10.29 13.23
N ILE A 67 13.90 -9.04 13.66
CA ILE A 67 13.78 -7.90 12.74
C ILE A 67 15.16 -7.28 12.58
N PRO A 68 15.78 -7.33 11.39
CA PRO A 68 17.07 -6.73 11.17
C PRO A 68 17.00 -5.20 11.33
N PRO A 69 17.99 -4.59 11.99
CA PRO A 69 18.00 -3.14 12.23
C PRO A 69 18.01 -2.33 10.91
N GLU A 70 18.55 -2.89 9.84
CA GLU A 70 18.56 -2.31 8.50
C GLU A 70 17.12 -2.10 7.98
N LEU A 71 16.21 -3.03 8.24
CA LEU A 71 14.79 -2.91 7.84
C LEU A 71 14.13 -1.73 8.59
N ILE A 72 14.40 -1.60 9.88
CA ILE A 72 13.83 -0.49 10.69
C ILE A 72 14.38 0.83 10.17
N ALA A 73 15.69 0.93 9.97
CA ALA A 73 16.35 2.13 9.48
C ALA A 73 15.81 2.54 8.10
N LEU A 74 15.71 1.60 7.17
CA LEU A 74 15.18 1.84 5.84
C LEU A 74 13.72 2.29 5.88
N THR A 75 12.89 1.58 6.66
CA THR A 75 11.47 1.91 6.77
C THR A 75 11.26 3.30 7.32
N LEU A 76 11.98 3.67 8.38
CA LEU A 76 11.92 5.01 8.96
C LEU A 76 12.39 6.07 7.97
N ALA A 77 13.54 5.85 7.32
CA ALA A 77 14.11 6.80 6.36
C ALA A 77 13.16 7.03 5.17
N LEU A 78 12.67 5.96 4.54
CA LEU A 78 11.75 6.06 3.39
C LEU A 78 10.40 6.65 3.79
N THR A 79 9.89 6.31 4.99
CA THR A 79 8.62 6.84 5.49
C THR A 79 8.73 8.35 5.73
N LEU A 80 9.74 8.80 6.45
CA LEU A 80 9.93 10.23 6.73
C LEU A 80 10.18 11.03 5.45
N TYR A 81 11.03 10.51 4.57
CA TYR A 81 11.31 11.13 3.28
C TYR A 81 10.03 11.28 2.44
N THR A 82 9.29 10.19 2.25
CA THR A 82 8.08 10.19 1.41
C THR A 82 6.95 11.01 2.04
N ALA A 83 6.81 10.97 3.37
CA ALA A 83 5.81 11.74 4.10
C ALA A 83 5.96 13.24 3.87
N THR A 84 7.19 13.76 3.77
CA THR A 84 7.45 15.16 3.49
C THR A 84 6.88 15.61 2.14
N PHE A 85 7.08 14.81 1.10
CA PHE A 85 6.53 15.13 -0.24
C PHE A 85 5.01 14.97 -0.29
N ILE A 86 4.46 13.95 0.39
CA ILE A 86 3.00 13.77 0.47
C ILE A 86 2.37 14.95 1.23
N ALA A 87 2.97 15.37 2.33
CA ALA A 87 2.49 16.53 3.10
C ALA A 87 2.48 17.81 2.25
N GLU A 88 3.53 18.03 1.43
CA GLU A 88 3.58 19.18 0.52
C GLU A 88 2.52 19.08 -0.59
N ASN A 89 2.29 17.90 -1.16
CA ASN A 89 1.21 17.68 -2.13
C ASN A 89 -0.17 17.98 -1.52
N VAL A 90 -0.40 17.57 -0.28
CA VAL A 90 -1.65 17.85 0.45
C VAL A 90 -1.79 19.36 0.71
N ARG A 91 -0.72 20.01 1.17
CA ARG A 91 -0.69 21.45 1.40
C ARG A 91 -1.01 22.21 0.12
N ALA A 92 -0.32 21.88 -0.96
CA ALA A 92 -0.52 22.51 -2.27
C ALA A 92 -1.94 22.29 -2.80
N GLY A 93 -2.50 21.09 -2.65
CA GLY A 93 -3.87 20.78 -3.06
C GLY A 93 -4.93 21.58 -2.31
N ILE A 94 -4.76 21.76 -0.99
CA ILE A 94 -5.69 22.57 -0.17
C ILE A 94 -5.53 24.05 -0.48
N GLN A 95 -4.32 24.55 -0.68
CA GLN A 95 -4.05 25.93 -1.01
C GLN A 95 -4.47 26.29 -2.44
N GLY A 96 -4.43 25.31 -3.36
CA GLY A 96 -4.89 25.48 -4.73
C GLY A 96 -6.38 25.77 -4.91
N ILE A 97 -7.17 25.55 -3.85
CA ILE A 97 -8.60 25.91 -3.88
C ILE A 97 -8.76 27.42 -3.70
N GLY A 98 -9.40 28.05 -4.68
CA GLY A 98 -9.61 29.50 -4.70
C GLY A 98 -10.35 30.02 -3.46
N LYS A 99 -9.92 31.21 -2.97
CA LYS A 99 -10.51 31.86 -1.79
C LYS A 99 -12.02 32.04 -1.93
N GLY A 100 -12.51 32.39 -3.14
CA GLY A 100 -13.94 32.58 -3.41
C GLY A 100 -14.81 31.36 -3.07
N GLN A 101 -14.30 30.13 -3.21
CA GLN A 101 -15.01 28.91 -2.81
C GLN A 101 -15.22 28.85 -1.28
N LYS A 102 -14.23 29.29 -0.53
CA LYS A 102 -14.28 29.34 0.95
C LYS A 102 -15.25 30.44 1.42
N GLU A 103 -15.17 31.61 0.79
CA GLU A 103 -16.03 32.76 1.09
C GLU A 103 -17.50 32.51 0.73
N ALA A 104 -17.75 31.91 -0.44
CA ALA A 104 -19.09 31.53 -0.84
C ALA A 104 -19.71 30.50 0.12
N ALA A 105 -18.93 29.50 0.53
CA ALA A 105 -19.38 28.50 1.49
C ALA A 105 -19.66 29.11 2.88
N ALA A 106 -18.84 30.08 3.33
CA ALA A 106 -19.08 30.80 4.57
C ALA A 106 -20.33 31.69 4.49
N SER A 107 -20.60 32.32 3.34
CA SER A 107 -21.77 33.18 3.13
C SER A 107 -23.12 32.45 3.24
N ILE A 108 -23.14 31.13 2.97
CA ILE A 108 -24.33 30.28 3.18
C ILE A 108 -24.39 29.66 4.59
N GLY A 109 -23.52 30.11 5.53
CA GLY A 109 -23.56 29.72 6.94
C GLY A 109 -22.85 28.42 7.28
N LEU A 110 -22.02 27.85 6.39
CA LEU A 110 -21.25 26.65 6.71
C LEU A 110 -20.16 26.95 7.74
N THR A 111 -20.04 26.08 8.73
CA THR A 111 -18.96 26.16 9.71
C THR A 111 -17.61 25.80 9.04
N PRO A 112 -16.45 26.27 9.57
CA PRO A 112 -15.13 25.98 8.99
C PRO A 112 -14.88 24.49 8.74
N SER A 113 -15.34 23.61 9.63
CA SER A 113 -15.24 22.16 9.47
C SER A 113 -16.10 21.64 8.31
N GLN A 114 -17.30 22.18 8.13
CA GLN A 114 -18.18 21.84 7.01
C GLN A 114 -17.61 22.36 5.68
N VAL A 115 -17.09 23.59 5.66
CA VAL A 115 -16.37 24.14 4.49
C VAL A 115 -15.23 23.24 4.08
N LEU A 116 -14.39 22.82 5.02
CA LEU A 116 -13.29 21.91 4.74
C LEU A 116 -13.78 20.56 4.17
N LYS A 117 -14.76 19.94 4.82
CA LYS A 117 -15.20 18.58 4.48
C LYS A 117 -16.06 18.51 3.20
N LEU A 118 -16.97 19.50 3.01
CA LEU A 118 -17.96 19.45 1.94
C LEU A 118 -17.53 20.19 0.67
N VAL A 119 -16.66 21.20 0.81
CA VAL A 119 -16.26 22.06 -0.33
C VAL A 119 -14.80 21.87 -0.70
N ILE A 120 -13.90 22.01 0.27
CA ILE A 120 -12.45 22.01 0.00
C ILE A 120 -11.94 20.61 -0.28
N MET A 121 -12.21 19.63 0.59
CA MET A 121 -11.63 18.28 0.47
C MET A 121 -11.99 17.56 -0.84
N PRO A 122 -13.25 17.59 -1.35
CA PRO A 122 -13.57 16.93 -2.61
C PRO A 122 -12.83 17.54 -3.81
N GLN A 123 -12.58 18.85 -3.78
CA GLN A 123 -11.82 19.55 -4.83
C GLN A 123 -10.31 19.35 -4.65
N ALA A 124 -9.79 19.47 -3.43
CA ALA A 124 -8.38 19.29 -3.11
C ALA A 124 -7.89 17.88 -3.45
N LEU A 125 -8.66 16.83 -3.17
CA LEU A 125 -8.28 15.44 -3.49
C LEU A 125 -7.98 15.24 -4.97
N ARG A 126 -8.65 15.94 -5.86
CA ARG A 126 -8.36 15.88 -7.31
C ARG A 126 -6.99 16.44 -7.66
N ILE A 127 -6.53 17.44 -6.91
CA ILE A 127 -5.21 18.05 -7.08
C ILE A 127 -4.14 17.20 -6.40
N ILE A 128 -4.47 16.60 -5.25
CA ILE A 128 -3.53 15.83 -4.40
C ILE A 128 -3.20 14.46 -5.00
N ILE A 129 -4.20 13.74 -5.52
CA ILE A 129 -4.05 12.33 -5.90
C ILE A 129 -3.05 12.11 -7.05
N PRO A 130 -3.06 12.88 -8.16
CA PRO A 130 -2.12 12.65 -9.24
C PRO A 130 -0.64 12.75 -8.81
N PRO A 131 -0.18 13.81 -8.12
CA PRO A 131 1.21 13.88 -7.67
C PRO A 131 1.53 12.86 -6.57
N THR A 132 0.55 12.47 -5.73
CA THR A 132 0.74 11.42 -4.72
C THR A 132 0.98 10.06 -5.38
N THR A 133 0.36 9.78 -6.53
CA THR A 133 0.64 8.57 -7.31
C THR A 133 2.11 8.46 -7.68
N ASN A 134 2.72 9.57 -8.10
CA ASN A 134 4.15 9.62 -8.42
C ASN A 134 5.03 9.34 -7.19
N GLN A 135 4.59 9.75 -5.99
CA GLN A 135 5.32 9.44 -4.75
C GLN A 135 5.30 7.94 -4.44
N TYR A 136 4.19 7.24 -4.64
CA TYR A 136 4.15 5.78 -4.48
C TYR A 136 5.03 5.06 -5.50
N LEU A 137 5.05 5.50 -6.76
CA LEU A 137 5.94 4.95 -7.78
C LEU A 137 7.42 5.20 -7.43
N ASN A 138 7.75 6.38 -6.93
CA ASN A 138 9.10 6.71 -6.47
C ASN A 138 9.48 5.90 -5.24
N LEU A 139 8.57 5.71 -4.28
CA LEU A 139 8.80 4.89 -3.08
C LEU A 139 9.16 3.46 -3.47
N THR A 140 8.43 2.88 -4.44
CA THR A 140 8.71 1.53 -4.96
C THR A 140 10.12 1.43 -5.56
N LYS A 141 10.55 2.43 -6.32
CA LYS A 141 11.91 2.47 -6.88
C LYS A 141 12.96 2.69 -5.79
N ASN A 142 12.69 3.60 -4.85
CA ASN A 142 13.60 3.93 -3.77
C ASN A 142 13.77 2.77 -2.77
N SER A 143 12.84 1.80 -2.73
CA SER A 143 13.02 0.59 -1.91
C SER A 143 14.27 -0.19 -2.30
N SER A 144 14.73 -0.08 -3.57
CA SER A 144 15.98 -0.69 -4.04
C SER A 144 17.24 -0.13 -3.38
N LEU A 145 17.15 1.03 -2.71
CA LEU A 145 18.25 1.57 -1.90
C LEU A 145 18.59 0.68 -0.69
N ALA A 146 17.71 -0.25 -0.34
CA ALA A 146 17.96 -1.30 0.64
C ALA A 146 19.24 -2.08 0.36
N ALA A 147 19.56 -2.29 -0.93
CA ALA A 147 20.81 -2.95 -1.33
C ALA A 147 22.07 -2.21 -0.84
N ALA A 148 22.03 -0.88 -0.73
CA ALA A 148 23.17 -0.08 -0.27
C ALA A 148 23.49 -0.27 1.21
N ILE A 149 22.51 -0.71 2.02
CA ILE A 149 22.68 -1.04 3.45
C ILE A 149 22.72 -2.55 3.70
N ALA A 150 23.00 -3.33 2.66
CA ALA A 150 23.08 -4.79 2.70
C ALA A 150 21.77 -5.49 3.16
N TYR A 151 20.63 -4.83 3.12
CA TYR A 151 19.34 -5.47 3.36
C TYR A 151 18.93 -6.27 2.10
N PRO A 152 18.58 -7.56 2.23
CA PRO A 152 18.27 -8.43 1.10
C PRO A 152 16.91 -8.07 0.45
N ASP A 153 16.93 -7.05 -0.38
CA ASP A 153 15.83 -6.66 -1.25
C ASP A 153 15.90 -7.39 -2.61
N LEU A 154 14.96 -7.10 -3.49
CA LEU A 154 14.91 -7.67 -4.82
C LEU A 154 16.23 -7.45 -5.61
N VAL A 155 16.80 -6.25 -5.52
CA VAL A 155 18.02 -5.89 -6.26
C VAL A 155 19.21 -6.65 -5.71
N LEU A 156 19.40 -6.67 -4.38
CA LEU A 156 20.53 -7.37 -3.77
C LEU A 156 20.45 -8.88 -3.99
N VAL A 157 19.26 -9.46 -3.91
CA VAL A 157 19.08 -10.91 -4.13
C VAL A 157 19.30 -11.27 -5.60
N PHE A 158 18.73 -10.55 -6.53
CA PHE A 158 18.86 -10.87 -7.96
C PHE A 158 20.18 -10.37 -8.54
N ALA A 159 20.48 -9.08 -8.49
CA ALA A 159 21.69 -8.52 -9.09
C ALA A 159 22.95 -8.80 -8.26
N GLY A 160 22.85 -8.90 -6.93
CA GLY A 160 23.97 -9.26 -6.08
C GLY A 160 24.23 -10.77 -6.05
N THR A 161 23.27 -11.56 -5.60
CA THR A 161 23.47 -12.99 -5.34
C THR A 161 23.27 -13.86 -6.58
N ALA A 162 22.10 -13.78 -7.21
CA ALA A 162 21.77 -14.68 -8.31
C ALA A 162 22.63 -14.43 -9.56
N MET A 163 22.94 -13.17 -9.85
CA MET A 163 23.81 -12.83 -10.98
C MET A 163 25.23 -13.37 -10.78
N MET A 164 25.79 -13.26 -9.57
CA MET A 164 27.13 -13.78 -9.27
C MET A 164 27.21 -15.32 -9.29
N GLN A 165 26.13 -16.00 -8.88
CA GLN A 165 26.07 -17.45 -8.86
C GLN A 165 25.88 -18.08 -10.25
N THR A 166 25.10 -17.42 -11.12
CA THR A 166 24.70 -17.98 -12.42
C THR A 166 25.51 -17.44 -13.60
N GLY A 167 26.14 -16.28 -13.45
CA GLY A 167 26.83 -15.57 -14.52
C GLY A 167 25.91 -14.99 -15.61
N LYS A 168 24.59 -15.10 -15.46
CA LYS A 168 23.57 -14.69 -16.43
C LYS A 168 23.08 -13.26 -16.16
N ALA A 169 23.96 -12.29 -16.40
CA ALA A 169 23.69 -10.90 -16.05
C ALA A 169 22.48 -10.30 -16.80
N ILE A 170 22.34 -10.57 -18.09
CA ILE A 170 21.28 -9.96 -18.92
C ILE A 170 19.91 -10.47 -18.50
N GLU A 171 19.77 -11.78 -18.31
CA GLU A 171 18.50 -12.40 -17.91
C GLU A 171 18.05 -11.92 -16.52
N ILE A 172 18.99 -11.84 -15.57
CA ILE A 172 18.69 -11.45 -14.20
C ILE A 172 18.32 -9.98 -14.11
N VAL A 173 19.05 -9.10 -14.79
CA VAL A 173 18.69 -7.68 -14.89
C VAL A 173 17.34 -7.53 -15.57
N GLY A 174 17.07 -8.28 -16.64
CA GLY A 174 15.78 -8.29 -17.33
C GLY A 174 14.62 -8.69 -16.42
N ILE A 175 14.80 -9.76 -15.61
CA ILE A 175 13.78 -10.20 -14.63
C ILE A 175 13.56 -9.15 -13.56
N THR A 176 14.64 -8.56 -13.02
CA THR A 176 14.55 -7.51 -12.02
C THR A 176 13.78 -6.29 -12.54
N MET A 177 14.12 -5.83 -13.73
CA MET A 177 13.41 -4.71 -14.38
C MET A 177 11.94 -5.04 -14.65
N ALA A 178 11.64 -6.25 -15.15
CA ALA A 178 10.28 -6.71 -15.40
C ALA A 178 9.44 -6.74 -14.11
N THR A 179 10.03 -7.16 -12.99
CA THR A 179 9.37 -7.18 -11.69
C THR A 179 9.02 -5.77 -11.22
N TYR A 180 9.97 -4.82 -11.25
CA TYR A 180 9.70 -3.43 -10.90
C TYR A 180 8.69 -2.77 -11.83
N LEU A 181 8.75 -3.07 -13.12
CA LEU A 181 7.78 -2.60 -14.10
C LEU A 181 6.36 -3.11 -13.80
N THR A 182 6.23 -4.40 -13.49
CA THR A 182 4.94 -5.02 -13.13
C THR A 182 4.34 -4.37 -11.88
N ILE A 183 5.13 -4.17 -10.83
CA ILE A 183 4.68 -3.50 -9.61
C ILE A 183 4.27 -2.05 -9.93
N SER A 184 5.06 -1.33 -10.71
CA SER A 184 4.78 0.06 -11.09
C SER A 184 3.50 0.18 -11.91
N ILE A 185 3.24 -0.74 -12.84
CA ILE A 185 2.00 -0.80 -13.61
C ILE A 185 0.82 -1.09 -12.69
N ALA A 186 0.95 -2.05 -11.76
CA ALA A 186 -0.10 -2.38 -10.81
C ALA A 186 -0.48 -1.17 -9.93
N ILE A 187 0.52 -0.46 -9.38
CA ILE A 187 0.29 0.77 -8.62
C ILE A 187 -0.40 1.83 -9.47
N SER A 188 0.09 2.06 -10.70
CA SER A 188 -0.48 3.05 -11.61
C SER A 188 -1.94 2.74 -11.95
N LEU A 189 -2.29 1.48 -12.22
CA LEU A 189 -3.66 1.04 -12.51
C LEU A 189 -4.57 1.23 -11.30
N LEU A 190 -4.11 0.86 -10.10
CA LEU A 190 -4.87 1.04 -8.85
C LEU A 190 -5.14 2.52 -8.57
N MET A 191 -4.13 3.36 -8.71
CA MET A 191 -4.25 4.79 -8.46
C MET A 191 -5.11 5.49 -9.51
N ASN A 192 -5.01 5.08 -10.79
CA ASN A 192 -5.86 5.61 -11.85
C ASN A 192 -7.33 5.21 -11.65
N TRP A 193 -7.59 3.96 -11.27
CA TRP A 193 -8.92 3.50 -10.91
C TRP A 193 -9.50 4.28 -9.71
N TYR A 194 -8.68 4.54 -8.69
CA TYR A 194 -9.06 5.34 -7.53
C TYR A 194 -9.35 6.79 -7.92
N ASN A 195 -8.49 7.39 -8.74
CA ASN A 195 -8.65 8.74 -9.24
C ASN A 195 -9.96 8.92 -10.05
N GLN A 196 -10.29 7.94 -10.92
CA GLN A 196 -11.54 7.95 -11.68
C GLN A 196 -12.79 7.86 -10.80
N ARG A 197 -12.70 7.21 -9.64
CA ARG A 197 -13.82 7.13 -8.69
C ARG A 197 -14.06 8.44 -7.93
N ILE A 198 -13.00 9.21 -7.69
CA ILE A 198 -13.09 10.50 -6.98
C ILE A 198 -13.38 11.66 -7.96
N ALA A 199 -13.08 11.48 -9.23
CA ALA A 199 -13.48 12.44 -10.26
C ALA A 199 -15.01 12.58 -10.25
N ILE A 200 -15.50 13.77 -9.82
CA ILE A 200 -16.93 14.11 -9.92
C ILE A 200 -17.22 14.21 -11.41
N LYS A 201 -18.17 13.43 -11.88
CA LYS A 201 -18.68 13.58 -13.25
C LYS A 201 -19.37 14.95 -13.32
N GLU A 202 -18.74 15.89 -13.99
CA GLU A 202 -19.46 17.09 -14.47
C GLU A 202 -20.52 16.59 -15.46
N LYS A 203 -21.79 16.83 -15.08
CA LYS A 203 -22.91 16.71 -16.01
C LYS A 203 -23.06 18.00 -16.79
#